data_e2121fb93398352e285887cb10833d1b
#
_entry.id   e2121fb93398352e285887cb10833d1b
#
_cell.length_a   1.000
_cell.length_b   1.000
_cell.length_c   1.000
_cell.angle_alpha   90.00
_cell.angle_beta   90.00
_cell.angle_gamma   90.00
#
_symmetry.space_group_name_H-M   'P 1'
#
loop_
_entity.id
_entity.type
_entity.pdbx_description
1 polymer ?
#
loop_
_entity_poly.entity_id
_entity_poly.type
_entity_poly.pdbx_seq_one_letter_code
_entity_poly.pdbx_strand_id
1 'polypeptide(L)'
;KKHLKGERSMSVAMNEQETVIRFGRDSEECEIYTSDTTVMTKLDKLASKNNDKAPLWKLKEEHRTKATHELVGKTYTTNKRLISFRAGIVEREMTEEQRRETAERLRKWRENNKTEETEETEID
;
A
#
# COMPACT_ATOMS: atom_id res chain seq x y z
N LYS A 1 2.75 1.60 -27.63
CA LYS A 1 2.83 1.69 -26.79
C LYS A 1 2.47 2.20 -25.93
N LYS A 2 2.12 2.22 -25.79
CA LYS A 2 1.84 2.61 -24.88
C LYS A 2 1.86 2.50 -23.74
N HIS A 3 2.09 2.30 -23.54
CA HIS A 3 2.13 2.05 -22.49
C HIS A 3 2.06 2.45 -21.54
N LEU A 4 2.16 2.54 -21.86
CA LEU A 4 2.40 2.81 -21.12
C LEU A 4 2.51 2.97 -19.99
N LYS A 5 2.64 2.86 -20.26
CA LYS A 5 2.90 3.39 -18.98
C LYS A 5 3.81 2.52 -18.22
N GLY A 6 5.05 2.87 -18.24
CA GLY A 6 6.13 2.05 -17.74
C GLY A 6 6.02 1.65 -16.30
N GLU A 7 5.44 2.50 -15.48
CA GLU A 7 5.34 2.22 -14.05
C GLU A 7 4.47 1.02 -13.74
N ARG A 8 3.66 0.64 -14.68
CA ARG A 8 2.80 -0.49 -14.47
C ARG A 8 3.32 -1.77 -15.05
N SER A 9 4.46 -1.65 -15.65
CA SER A 9 5.06 -2.75 -16.34
C SER A 9 5.62 -3.76 -15.35
N MET A 10 5.01 -4.89 -15.29
CA MET A 10 5.49 -6.04 -14.54
C MET A 10 5.61 -7.20 -15.52
N SER A 11 6.70 -7.96 -15.40
CA SER A 11 6.85 -9.16 -16.20
C SER A 11 5.88 -10.24 -15.81
N VAL A 12 5.31 -10.12 -14.62
CA VAL A 12 4.44 -11.16 -14.07
C VAL A 12 3.00 -10.83 -14.36
N ALA A 13 2.29 -11.76 -14.99
CA ALA A 13 0.88 -11.61 -15.27
C ALA A 13 0.06 -11.57 -13.99
N MET A 14 -1.07 -10.91 -14.04
CA MET A 14 -1.92 -10.73 -12.87
C MET A 14 -2.27 -12.04 -12.17
N ASN A 15 -2.56 -13.08 -12.93
CA ASN A 15 -2.91 -14.37 -12.35
C ASN A 15 -1.71 -15.15 -11.81
N GLU A 16 -0.51 -14.62 -12.03
CA GLU A 16 0.71 -15.23 -11.52
C GLU A 16 1.31 -14.42 -10.37
N GLN A 17 0.73 -13.27 -10.10
CA GLN A 17 1.20 -12.44 -8.99
C GLN A 17 0.81 -13.08 -7.68
N GLU A 18 1.74 -13.08 -6.75
CA GLU A 18 1.51 -13.73 -5.46
C GLU A 18 2.22 -13.00 -4.34
N THR A 19 1.79 -13.29 -3.13
CA THR A 19 2.41 -12.76 -1.92
C THR A 19 2.69 -13.93 -1.00
N VAL A 20 3.93 -14.01 -0.52
CA VAL A 20 4.36 -15.08 0.38
C VAL A 20 4.88 -14.44 1.66
N ILE A 21 4.34 -14.87 2.78
CA ILE A 21 4.75 -14.38 4.10
C ILE A 21 5.45 -15.49 4.83
N ARG A 22 6.66 -15.22 5.33
CA ARG A 22 7.47 -16.20 6.03
C ARG A 22 7.91 -15.68 7.37
N PHE A 23 7.71 -16.48 8.39
CA PHE A 23 8.32 -16.22 9.68
C PHE A 23 8.45 -17.51 10.46
N GLY A 24 9.47 -17.55 11.31
CA GLY A 24 9.71 -18.72 12.13
C GLY A 24 9.37 -18.43 13.57
N ARG A 25 9.36 -19.48 14.37
CA ARG A 25 9.06 -19.34 15.78
C ARG A 25 10.21 -18.76 16.57
N ASP A 26 11.42 -19.02 16.11
CA ASP A 26 12.64 -18.63 16.81
C ASP A 26 13.16 -17.25 16.45
N SER A 27 12.45 -16.52 15.62
CA SER A 27 12.85 -15.19 15.18
C SER A 27 11.67 -14.26 15.23
N GLU A 28 11.93 -12.99 15.46
CA GLU A 28 10.89 -11.98 15.41
C GLU A 28 10.74 -11.37 14.03
N GLU A 29 11.70 -11.63 13.15
CA GLU A 29 11.65 -11.11 11.80
C GLU A 29 10.70 -11.87 10.90
N CYS A 30 9.98 -11.12 10.10
CA CYS A 30 9.06 -11.66 9.10
C CYS A 30 9.48 -11.14 7.74
N GLU A 31 9.53 -12.04 6.75
CA GLU A 31 9.82 -11.64 5.37
C GLU A 31 8.56 -11.77 4.54
N ILE A 32 8.31 -10.76 3.72
CA ILE A 32 7.16 -10.76 2.83
C ILE A 32 7.66 -10.54 1.41
N TYR A 33 7.55 -11.58 0.60
CA TYR A 33 7.83 -11.47 -0.82
C TYR A 33 6.52 -11.22 -1.55
N THR A 34 6.52 -10.30 -2.49
CA THR A 34 5.32 -10.08 -3.30
C THR A 34 5.68 -9.67 -4.71
N SER A 35 4.92 -10.19 -5.64
CA SER A 35 4.94 -9.74 -7.03
C SER A 35 3.63 -9.05 -7.37
N ASP A 36 2.75 -8.89 -6.39
CA ASP A 36 1.46 -8.20 -6.55
C ASP A 36 1.65 -6.71 -6.39
N THR A 37 1.37 -5.95 -7.44
CA THR A 37 1.59 -4.51 -7.43
C THR A 37 0.75 -3.78 -6.39
N THR A 38 -0.44 -4.28 -6.12
CA THR A 38 -1.30 -3.71 -5.09
C THR A 38 -0.68 -3.85 -3.71
N VAL A 39 -0.14 -5.03 -3.42
CA VAL A 39 0.53 -5.28 -2.15
C VAL A 39 1.80 -4.45 -2.04
N MET A 40 2.57 -4.34 -3.12
CA MET A 40 3.76 -3.50 -3.13
C MET A 40 3.43 -2.06 -2.75
N THR A 41 2.35 -1.52 -3.29
CA THR A 41 1.93 -0.16 -2.99
C THR A 41 1.63 -0.01 -1.51
N LYS A 42 0.93 -0.97 -0.92
CA LYS A 42 0.61 -0.94 0.50
C LYS A 42 1.86 -1.02 1.37
N LEU A 43 2.76 -1.92 1.04
CA LEU A 43 3.96 -2.12 1.85
C LEU A 43 4.95 -0.99 1.67
N ASP A 44 5.02 -0.41 0.48
CA ASP A 44 5.85 0.77 0.25
C ASP A 44 5.39 1.94 1.12
N LYS A 45 4.07 2.10 1.26
CA LYS A 45 3.52 3.14 2.12
C LYS A 45 3.87 2.90 3.58
N LEU A 46 3.79 1.65 4.02
CA LEU A 46 4.16 1.31 5.39
C LEU A 46 5.64 1.57 5.64
N ALA A 47 6.49 1.22 4.68
CA ALA A 47 7.91 1.46 4.82
C ALA A 47 8.24 2.95 4.86
N SER A 48 7.52 3.75 4.11
CA SER A 48 7.77 5.19 4.09
C SER A 48 7.29 5.90 5.35
N LYS A 49 6.38 5.27 6.11
CA LYS A 49 5.86 5.85 7.34
C LYS A 49 6.69 5.52 8.56
N ASN A 50 7.67 4.66 8.42
CA ASN A 50 8.52 4.31 9.55
C ASN A 50 9.27 5.54 10.04
N ASN A 51 9.46 5.61 11.35
CA ASN A 51 10.28 6.66 11.92
C ASN A 51 11.64 6.08 12.31
N ASP A 52 12.59 6.97 12.60
CA ASP A 52 13.94 6.55 12.90
C ASP A 52 14.08 5.76 14.19
N LYS A 53 13.17 5.97 15.12
CA LYS A 53 13.26 5.32 16.41
C LYS A 53 12.84 3.86 16.35
N ALA A 54 11.86 3.54 15.51
CA ALA A 54 11.36 2.19 15.43
C ALA A 54 10.92 1.87 14.01
N PRO A 55 11.87 1.70 13.11
CA PRO A 55 11.52 1.34 11.73
C PRO A 55 11.05 -0.11 11.70
N LEU A 56 9.75 -0.29 11.54
CA LEU A 56 9.15 -1.62 11.56
C LEU A 56 9.10 -2.26 10.19
N TRP A 57 8.86 -1.45 9.15
CA TRP A 57 8.76 -1.96 7.79
C TRP A 57 9.95 -1.50 6.98
N LYS A 58 10.58 -2.43 6.28
CA LYS A 58 11.74 -2.12 5.46
C LYS A 58 11.66 -2.85 4.13
N LEU A 59 12.07 -2.17 3.07
CA LEU A 59 12.27 -2.83 1.79
C LEU A 59 13.64 -3.50 1.84
N LYS A 60 13.64 -4.81 1.70
CA LYS A 60 14.89 -5.57 1.75
C LYS A 60 15.54 -5.71 0.38
N GLU A 61 14.73 -5.99 -0.62
CA GLU A 61 15.27 -6.31 -1.93
C GLU A 61 14.25 -6.08 -3.03
N GLU A 62 14.73 -5.59 -4.16
CA GLU A 62 13.91 -5.52 -5.37
C GLU A 62 14.39 -6.62 -6.31
N HIS A 63 13.46 -7.37 -6.85
CA HIS A 63 13.79 -8.47 -7.76
C HIS A 63 13.52 -8.01 -9.18
N ARG A 64 14.58 -8.04 -9.99
CA ARG A 64 14.51 -7.59 -11.38
C ARG A 64 15.07 -8.66 -12.31
N THR A 65 14.56 -8.69 -13.53
CA THR A 65 15.09 -9.61 -14.52
C THR A 65 16.50 -9.21 -14.91
N LYS A 66 17.32 -10.18 -15.19
CA LYS A 66 18.71 -9.91 -15.58
C LYS A 66 18.81 -9.27 -16.96
N ALA A 67 17.95 -9.67 -17.85
CA ALA A 67 18.01 -9.21 -19.24
C ALA A 67 17.48 -7.80 -19.41
N THR A 68 16.34 -7.50 -18.82
CA THR A 68 15.65 -6.24 -19.07
C THR A 68 15.60 -5.31 -17.85
N HIS A 69 15.98 -5.80 -16.67
CA HIS A 69 15.90 -5.06 -15.41
C HIS A 69 14.49 -4.65 -15.03
N GLU A 70 13.51 -5.39 -15.54
CA GLU A 70 12.13 -5.13 -15.16
C GLU A 70 11.86 -5.64 -13.76
N LEU A 71 11.09 -4.87 -13.01
CA LEU A 71 10.72 -5.25 -11.66
C LEU A 71 9.73 -6.40 -11.70
N VAL A 72 10.06 -7.50 -11.03
CA VAL A 72 9.17 -8.67 -10.97
C VAL A 72 8.67 -8.94 -9.55
N GLY A 73 9.26 -8.33 -8.55
CA GLY A 73 8.81 -8.52 -7.19
C GLY A 73 9.65 -7.73 -6.21
N LYS A 74 9.20 -7.70 -4.97
CA LYS A 74 9.93 -7.05 -3.88
C LYS A 74 9.83 -7.89 -2.64
N THR A 75 10.87 -7.84 -1.82
CA THR A 75 10.88 -8.50 -0.51
C THR A 75 10.99 -7.43 0.56
N TYR A 76 10.10 -7.51 1.54
CA TYR A 76 10.06 -6.58 2.66
C TYR A 76 10.30 -7.36 3.95
N THR A 77 10.75 -6.66 4.98
CA THR A 77 10.88 -7.26 6.29
C THR A 77 10.15 -6.41 7.31
N THR A 78 9.62 -7.06 8.31
CA THR A 78 8.95 -6.40 9.42
C THR A 78 8.97 -7.32 10.64
N ASN A 79 8.35 -6.90 11.72
CA ASN A 79 8.23 -7.73 12.91
C ASN A 79 7.01 -8.64 12.74
N LYS A 80 7.18 -9.94 13.04
CA LYS A 80 6.08 -10.90 12.85
C LYS A 80 4.85 -10.59 13.69
N ARG A 81 4.98 -9.79 14.72
CA ARG A 81 3.84 -9.37 15.55
C ARG A 81 2.85 -8.52 14.78
N LEU A 82 3.29 -7.96 13.66
CA LEU A 82 2.40 -7.15 12.82
C LEU A 82 1.56 -8.00 11.88
N ILE A 83 1.81 -9.30 11.86
CA ILE A 83 1.02 -10.25 11.07
C ILE A 83 -0.02 -10.86 11.99
N SER A 84 -1.29 -10.80 11.60
CA SER A 84 -2.36 -11.35 12.43
C SER A 84 -3.30 -12.19 11.59
N PHE A 85 -3.93 -13.14 12.27
CA PHE A 85 -4.89 -14.04 11.63
C PHE A 85 -6.28 -13.70 12.16
N ARG A 86 -7.21 -13.57 11.24
CA ARG A 86 -8.58 -13.20 11.59
C ARG A 86 -9.53 -14.38 11.41
N ALA A 87 -10.49 -14.48 12.30
CA ALA A 87 -11.46 -15.58 12.25
C ALA A 87 -12.49 -15.41 11.15
N GLY A 88 -12.67 -14.20 10.65
CA GLY A 88 -13.67 -13.97 9.61
C GLY A 88 -13.39 -12.70 8.84
N ILE A 89 -14.18 -12.49 7.82
CA ILE A 89 -14.09 -11.30 6.99
C ILE A 89 -15.13 -10.31 7.50
N VAL A 90 -14.66 -9.10 7.82
CA VAL A 90 -15.56 -8.03 8.25
C VAL A 90 -15.91 -7.18 7.05
N GLU A 91 -17.18 -7.22 6.68
CA GLU A 91 -17.69 -6.39 5.61
C GLU A 91 -18.43 -5.23 6.23
N ARG A 92 -18.11 -4.04 5.78
CA ARG A 92 -18.81 -2.87 6.27
C ARG A 92 -20.06 -2.66 5.45
N GLU A 93 -21.18 -2.98 6.03
CA GLU A 93 -22.45 -2.66 5.42
C GLU A 93 -22.92 -1.35 6.02
N MET A 94 -23.07 -0.35 5.20
CA MET A 94 -23.53 0.94 5.64
C MET A 94 -24.99 1.12 5.28
N THR A 95 -25.77 1.62 6.23
CA THR A 95 -27.14 2.00 5.95
C THR A 95 -27.13 3.22 5.04
N GLU A 96 -28.27 3.50 4.43
CA GLU A 96 -28.39 4.67 3.56
C GLU A 96 -28.11 5.96 4.34
N GLU A 97 -28.52 6.01 5.58
CA GLU A 97 -28.25 7.14 6.45
C GLU A 97 -26.77 7.34 6.65
N GLN A 98 -26.07 6.26 6.95
CA GLN A 98 -24.63 6.32 7.14
C GLN A 98 -23.92 6.74 5.89
N ARG A 99 -24.37 6.27 4.74
CA ARG A 99 -23.80 6.64 3.46
C ARG A 99 -24.00 8.13 3.20
N ARG A 100 -25.17 8.62 3.50
CA ARG A 100 -25.49 10.03 3.34
C ARG A 100 -24.63 10.91 4.24
N GLU A 101 -24.49 10.53 5.48
CA GLU A 101 -23.68 11.26 6.43
C GLU A 101 -22.23 11.31 6.00
N THR A 102 -21.71 10.17 5.53
CA THR A 102 -20.34 10.10 5.04
C THR A 102 -20.15 10.99 3.82
N ALA A 103 -21.10 10.92 2.90
CA ALA A 103 -21.04 11.73 1.68
C ALA A 103 -21.07 13.22 2.00
N GLU A 104 -21.93 13.63 2.95
CA GLU A 104 -22.01 15.02 3.37
C GLU A 104 -20.73 15.47 4.03
N ARG A 105 -20.16 14.62 4.87
CA ARG A 105 -18.92 14.94 5.56
C ARG A 105 -17.77 15.15 4.56
N LEU A 106 -17.69 14.29 3.58
CA LEU A 106 -16.68 14.41 2.54
C LEU A 106 -16.88 15.66 1.69
N ARG A 107 -18.13 15.97 1.39
CA ARG A 107 -18.44 17.15 0.60
C ARG A 107 -18.06 18.43 1.35
N LYS A 108 -18.38 18.48 2.63
CA LYS A 108 -18.01 19.64 3.47
C LYS A 108 -16.51 19.79 3.58
N TRP A 109 -15.83 18.66 3.72
CA TRP A 109 -14.38 18.67 3.79
C TRP A 109 -13.77 19.24 2.51
N ARG A 110 -14.29 18.82 1.37
CA ARG A 110 -13.82 19.30 0.08
C ARG A 110 -14.08 20.79 -0.10
N GLU A 111 -15.25 21.24 0.30
CA GLU A 111 -15.61 22.65 0.22
C GLU A 111 -14.70 23.51 1.08
N ASN A 112 -14.44 23.06 2.29
CA ASN A 112 -13.55 23.80 3.18
C ASN A 112 -12.14 23.87 2.63
N ASN A 113 -11.63 22.78 2.11
CA ASN A 113 -10.30 22.77 1.53
C ASN A 113 -10.22 23.66 0.29
N LYS A 114 -11.26 23.63 -0.52
CA LYS A 114 -11.32 24.45 -1.72
C LYS A 114 -11.36 25.92 -1.36
N THR A 115 -12.11 26.28 -0.34
CA THR A 115 -12.19 27.65 0.13
C THR A 115 -10.84 28.15 0.63
N GLU A 116 -10.15 27.32 1.38
CA GLU A 116 -8.83 27.64 1.90
C GLU A 116 -7.83 27.87 0.77
N GLU A 117 -7.86 27.03 -0.23
CA GLU A 117 -6.99 27.15 -1.39
C GLU A 117 -7.27 28.45 -2.15
N THR A 118 -8.54 28.79 -2.28
CA THR A 118 -8.93 30.00 -2.96
C THR A 118 -8.45 31.23 -2.20
N GLU A 119 -8.58 31.21 -0.88
CA GLU A 119 -8.12 32.30 -0.05
C GLU A 119 -6.63 32.51 -0.12
N GLU A 120 -5.89 31.43 -0.10
CA GLU A 120 -4.43 31.48 -0.22
C GLU A 120 -4.01 32.06 -1.56
N THR A 121 -4.71 31.69 -2.61
CA THR A 121 -4.44 32.21 -3.94
C THR A 121 -4.70 33.71 -4.03
N GLU A 122 -5.75 34.16 -3.38
CA GLU A 122 -6.11 35.57 -3.39
C GLU A 122 -5.10 36.44 -2.63
N ILE A 123 -4.51 35.92 -1.59
CA ILE A 123 -3.53 36.64 -0.80
C ILE A 123 -2.25 36.85 -1.59
N ASP A 124 -1.90 35.96 -2.43
CA ASP A 124 -0.72 36.09 -3.28
C ASP A 124 -0.92 37.11 -4.38
#